data_b74a35c26cd32573cd471cb1f27fa31b
#
_entry.id   b74a35c26cd32573cd471cb1f27fa31b
#
_cell.length_a   1.000
_cell.length_b   1.000
_cell.length_c   1.000
_cell.angle_alpha   90.00
_cell.angle_beta   90.00
_cell.angle_gamma   90.00
#
_symmetry.space_group_name_H-M   'P 1'
#
loop_
_entity.id
_entity.type
_entity.pdbx_description
1 polymer ?
#
loop_
_entity_poly.entity_id
_entity_poly.type
_entity_poly.pdbx_seq_one_letter_code
_entity_poly.pdbx_strand_id
1 'polypeptide(L)'
;VTPVESSPASTARVPQADRSRAMRARLLEATVELLVERGFAGTSTTLVSERAGVSRGAQLHHFPTKNDLVVAAVEHLTERRGAELAEAVEQLPGGSKRTSAVLRMLGDHFSSPVFAAALELWVAARTDDALLAAVSPLEQRVGRETHRLTVAALGADESEPGVRELVQATLDLVRGLGLAQTITDDTVRRRRILDAWADVLDKELAR
;
A
#
# COMPACT_ATOMS: atom_id res chain seq x y z
N VAL A 1 57.83 32.01 0.38
CA VAL A 1 56.61 31.41 -0.17
C VAL A 1 56.29 30.17 0.67
N THR A 2 55.36 30.31 1.59
CA THR A 2 54.90 29.22 2.50
C THR A 2 53.80 28.45 1.82
N PRO A 3 53.80 27.12 1.80
CA PRO A 3 52.69 26.33 1.26
C PRO A 3 51.49 26.37 2.26
N VAL A 4 50.31 26.67 1.73
CA VAL A 4 49.04 26.57 2.43
C VAL A 4 48.66 25.08 2.48
N GLU A 5 48.70 24.47 3.65
CA GLU A 5 48.13 23.14 3.89
C GLU A 5 46.60 23.21 3.79
N SER A 6 46.07 22.58 2.75
CA SER A 6 44.63 22.32 2.61
C SER A 6 44.23 21.22 3.56
N SER A 7 43.53 21.58 4.63
CA SER A 7 42.90 20.67 5.56
C SER A 7 41.84 19.83 4.84
N PRO A 8 41.80 18.47 4.97
CA PRO A 8 40.76 17.67 4.34
C PRO A 8 39.43 17.93 5.04
N ALA A 9 38.40 18.21 4.24
CA ALA A 9 37.02 18.39 4.70
C ALA A 9 36.57 17.14 5.50
N SER A 10 36.25 17.35 6.77
CA SER A 10 35.68 16.33 7.66
C SER A 10 34.34 15.91 7.10
N THR A 11 34.26 14.73 6.50
CA THR A 11 32.99 14.09 6.15
C THR A 11 32.22 13.80 7.43
N ALA A 12 31.19 14.59 7.70
CA ALA A 12 30.33 14.44 8.88
C ALA A 12 29.82 12.99 8.96
N ARG A 13 30.19 12.29 10.01
CA ARG A 13 29.81 10.88 10.24
C ARG A 13 28.31 10.80 10.47
N VAL A 14 27.56 10.23 9.52
CA VAL A 14 26.11 10.02 9.63
C VAL A 14 25.80 9.31 10.96
N PRO A 15 24.88 9.83 11.77
CA PRO A 15 24.52 9.23 13.06
C PRO A 15 24.10 7.75 12.92
N GLN A 16 24.37 6.95 13.95
CA GLN A 16 24.03 5.52 13.98
C GLN A 16 22.53 5.28 13.73
N ALA A 17 21.66 6.12 14.30
CA ALA A 17 20.22 6.05 14.14
C ALA A 17 19.78 6.25 12.69
N ASP A 18 20.41 7.17 11.96
CA ASP A 18 20.10 7.45 10.55
C ASP A 18 20.52 6.28 9.65
N ARG A 19 21.68 5.70 9.91
CA ARG A 19 22.13 4.49 9.19
C ARG A 19 21.20 3.31 9.41
N SER A 20 20.73 3.13 10.65
CA SER A 20 19.79 2.07 11.01
C SER A 20 18.44 2.27 10.31
N ARG A 21 17.89 3.51 10.27
CA ARG A 21 16.67 3.84 9.54
C ARG A 21 16.81 3.59 8.04
N ALA A 22 17.90 4.05 7.43
CA ALA A 22 18.16 3.84 6.00
C ALA A 22 18.29 2.36 5.65
N MET A 23 18.91 1.56 6.52
CA MET A 23 19.04 0.12 6.33
C MET A 23 17.66 -0.58 6.43
N ARG A 24 16.85 -0.20 7.43
CA ARG A 24 15.49 -0.71 7.58
C ARG A 24 14.64 -0.39 6.36
N ALA A 25 14.68 0.84 5.83
CA ALA A 25 13.94 1.23 4.64
C ALA A 25 14.34 0.37 3.42
N ARG A 26 15.64 0.17 3.15
CA ARG A 26 16.10 -0.69 2.05
C ARG A 26 15.62 -2.14 2.17
N LEU A 27 15.59 -2.69 3.39
CA LEU A 27 15.06 -4.04 3.61
C LEU A 27 13.56 -4.12 3.29
N LEU A 28 12.78 -3.12 3.69
CA LEU A 28 11.35 -3.07 3.41
C LEU A 28 11.07 -2.92 1.91
N GLU A 29 11.76 -2.01 1.21
CA GLU A 29 11.65 -1.82 -0.24
C GLU A 29 12.00 -3.09 -1.01
N ALA A 30 13.16 -3.71 -0.72
CA ALA A 30 13.57 -4.97 -1.34
C ALA A 30 12.58 -6.11 -1.09
N THR A 31 11.93 -6.11 0.08
CA THR A 31 10.90 -7.12 0.41
C THR A 31 9.67 -6.94 -0.48
N VAL A 32 9.20 -5.70 -0.65
CA VAL A 32 8.05 -5.42 -1.53
C VAL A 32 8.34 -5.82 -2.97
N GLU A 33 9.51 -5.45 -3.51
CA GLU A 33 9.93 -5.83 -4.86
C GLU A 33 9.90 -7.36 -5.04
N LEU A 34 10.44 -8.12 -4.10
CA LEU A 34 10.47 -9.57 -4.15
C LEU A 34 9.08 -10.20 -3.99
N LEU A 35 8.20 -9.61 -3.16
CA LEU A 35 6.81 -10.05 -3.05
C LEU A 35 6.07 -9.90 -4.40
N VAL A 36 6.25 -8.78 -5.08
CA VAL A 36 5.64 -8.52 -6.39
C VAL A 36 6.22 -9.44 -7.47
N GLU A 37 7.55 -9.64 -7.48
CA GLU A 37 8.24 -10.44 -8.50
C GLU A 37 8.05 -11.95 -8.32
N ARG A 38 7.99 -12.45 -7.08
CA ARG A 38 8.13 -13.89 -6.74
C ARG A 38 7.05 -14.43 -5.81
N GLY A 39 6.13 -13.58 -5.38
CA GLY A 39 5.13 -13.91 -4.38
C GLY A 39 5.70 -14.18 -3.00
N PHE A 40 4.82 -14.47 -2.04
CA PHE A 40 5.23 -14.76 -0.67
C PHE A 40 6.13 -16.01 -0.59
N ALA A 41 5.78 -17.10 -1.27
CA ALA A 41 6.54 -18.35 -1.22
C ALA A 41 7.98 -18.18 -1.77
N GLY A 42 8.14 -17.42 -2.86
CA GLY A 42 9.44 -17.17 -3.51
C GLY A 42 10.30 -16.11 -2.81
N THR A 43 9.78 -15.40 -1.81
CA THR A 43 10.53 -14.42 -1.02
C THR A 43 11.20 -15.08 0.18
N SER A 44 12.49 -14.83 0.39
CA SER A 44 13.24 -15.28 1.56
C SER A 44 14.07 -14.16 2.16
N THR A 45 14.36 -14.24 3.47
CA THR A 45 15.20 -13.25 4.17
C THR A 45 16.60 -13.13 3.58
N THR A 46 17.14 -14.22 3.02
CA THR A 46 18.43 -14.23 2.33
C THR A 46 18.36 -13.40 1.05
N LEU A 47 17.37 -13.65 0.18
CA LEU A 47 17.17 -12.89 -1.05
C LEU A 47 16.92 -11.41 -0.79
N VAL A 48 16.15 -11.10 0.27
CA VAL A 48 15.92 -9.70 0.68
C VAL A 48 17.21 -9.03 1.12
N SER A 49 18.05 -9.70 1.94
CA SER A 49 19.34 -9.17 2.38
C SER A 49 20.27 -8.89 1.18
N GLU A 50 20.34 -9.81 0.22
CA GLU A 50 21.11 -9.66 -1.01
C GLU A 50 20.61 -8.48 -1.86
N ARG A 51 19.30 -8.39 -2.11
CA ARG A 51 18.66 -7.30 -2.87
C ARG A 51 18.88 -5.94 -2.21
N ALA A 52 18.74 -5.87 -0.89
CA ALA A 52 18.91 -4.65 -0.11
C ALA A 52 20.39 -4.21 0.06
N GLY A 53 21.36 -5.08 -0.27
CA GLY A 53 22.77 -4.84 0.01
C GLY A 53 23.04 -4.73 1.52
N VAL A 54 22.41 -5.59 2.32
CA VAL A 54 22.47 -5.59 3.79
C VAL A 54 22.97 -6.95 4.26
N SER A 55 23.86 -6.97 5.28
CA SER A 55 24.31 -8.25 5.81
C SER A 55 23.18 -9.00 6.51
N ARG A 56 23.21 -10.34 6.45
CA ARG A 56 22.23 -11.21 7.11
C ARG A 56 22.13 -10.93 8.62
N GLY A 57 23.25 -10.64 9.30
CA GLY A 57 23.24 -10.29 10.74
C GLY A 57 22.48 -9.01 11.01
N ALA A 58 22.65 -7.99 10.16
CA ALA A 58 21.92 -6.73 10.30
C ALA A 58 20.41 -6.92 9.97
N GLN A 59 20.05 -7.75 8.97
CA GLN A 59 18.67 -8.09 8.67
C GLN A 59 18.01 -8.79 9.86
N LEU A 60 18.62 -9.83 10.44
CA LEU A 60 18.09 -10.55 11.60
C LEU A 60 17.93 -9.65 12.84
N HIS A 61 18.78 -8.64 13.00
CA HIS A 61 18.65 -7.65 14.07
C HIS A 61 17.39 -6.79 13.90
N HIS A 62 17.03 -6.42 12.65
CA HIS A 62 15.84 -5.64 12.38
C HIS A 62 14.56 -6.47 12.30
N PHE A 63 14.66 -7.65 11.70
CA PHE A 63 13.52 -8.53 11.43
C PHE A 63 13.94 -9.99 11.66
N PRO A 64 13.64 -10.57 12.84
CA PRO A 64 14.05 -11.93 13.21
C PRO A 64 13.48 -13.01 12.29
N THR A 65 12.25 -12.82 11.80
CA THR A 65 11.57 -13.80 10.95
C THR A 65 11.20 -13.23 9.57
N LYS A 66 10.88 -14.11 8.64
CA LYS A 66 10.32 -13.73 7.34
C LYS A 66 8.96 -13.02 7.52
N ASN A 67 8.13 -13.51 8.43
CA ASN A 67 6.82 -12.95 8.67
C ASN A 67 6.93 -11.51 9.19
N ASP A 68 7.82 -11.24 10.17
CA ASP A 68 8.06 -9.88 10.67
C ASP A 68 8.49 -8.93 9.56
N LEU A 69 9.39 -9.40 8.69
CA LEU A 69 9.90 -8.61 7.57
C LEU A 69 8.82 -8.27 6.56
N VAL A 70 8.02 -9.27 6.17
CA VAL A 70 6.97 -9.12 5.16
C VAL A 70 5.83 -8.25 5.67
N VAL A 71 5.35 -8.48 6.90
CA VAL A 71 4.30 -7.66 7.51
C VAL A 71 4.75 -6.20 7.62
N ALA A 72 5.97 -5.96 8.12
CA ALA A 72 6.51 -4.60 8.22
C ALA A 72 6.71 -3.93 6.86
N ALA A 73 7.03 -4.69 5.81
CA ALA A 73 7.19 -4.16 4.45
C ALA A 73 5.84 -3.73 3.87
N VAL A 74 4.81 -4.56 3.99
CA VAL A 74 3.46 -4.23 3.54
C VAL A 74 2.87 -3.07 4.35
N GLU A 75 3.07 -3.06 5.68
CA GLU A 75 2.66 -1.95 6.55
C GLU A 75 3.28 -0.61 6.11
N HIS A 76 4.60 -0.56 5.98
CA HIS A 76 5.33 0.64 5.55
C HIS A 76 4.82 1.17 4.21
N LEU A 77 4.60 0.27 3.26
CA LEU A 77 4.12 0.63 1.93
C LEU A 77 2.67 1.13 1.97
N THR A 78 1.83 0.50 2.78
CA THR A 78 0.43 0.89 2.94
C THR A 78 0.30 2.28 3.59
N GLU A 79 1.12 2.56 4.61
CA GLU A 79 1.16 3.89 5.24
C GLU A 79 1.55 4.98 4.23
N ARG A 80 2.59 4.74 3.44
CA ARG A 80 3.03 5.67 2.40
C ARG A 80 1.96 5.89 1.33
N ARG A 81 1.30 4.82 0.87
CA ARG A 81 0.21 4.90 -0.09
C ARG A 81 -1.05 5.55 0.48
N GLY A 82 -1.34 5.35 1.75
CA GLY A 82 -2.43 6.03 2.45
C GLY A 82 -2.24 7.54 2.45
N ALA A 83 -1.02 8.03 2.69
CA ALA A 83 -0.68 9.45 2.61
C ALA A 83 -0.84 10.00 1.19
N GLU A 84 -0.30 9.31 0.18
CA GLU A 84 -0.45 9.66 -1.24
C GLU A 84 -1.94 9.72 -1.65
N LEU A 85 -2.75 8.77 -1.17
CA LEU A 85 -4.19 8.72 -1.43
C LEU A 85 -4.92 9.91 -0.78
N ALA A 86 -4.57 10.25 0.47
CA ALA A 86 -5.16 11.39 1.17
C ALA A 86 -4.86 12.71 0.43
N GLU A 87 -3.62 12.92 -0.01
CA GLU A 87 -3.25 14.08 -0.84
C GLU A 87 -4.02 14.12 -2.18
N ALA A 88 -4.19 12.96 -2.83
CA ALA A 88 -4.94 12.86 -4.08
C ALA A 88 -6.42 13.21 -3.88
N VAL A 89 -7.02 12.87 -2.74
CA VAL A 89 -8.41 13.23 -2.39
C VAL A 89 -8.61 14.74 -2.33
N GLU A 90 -7.63 15.49 -1.81
CA GLU A 90 -7.68 16.95 -1.74
C GLU A 90 -7.68 17.62 -3.13
N GLN A 91 -7.10 16.96 -4.12
CA GLN A 91 -6.99 17.45 -5.51
C GLN A 91 -8.14 16.99 -6.42
N LEU A 92 -9.11 16.22 -5.88
CA LEU A 92 -10.23 15.74 -6.67
C LEU A 92 -11.12 16.90 -7.16
N PRO A 93 -11.65 16.81 -8.40
CA PRO A 93 -12.59 17.79 -8.92
C PRO A 93 -13.85 17.83 -8.05
N GLY A 94 -14.51 18.96 -8.00
CA GLY A 94 -15.84 19.11 -7.42
C GLY A 94 -16.96 18.75 -8.40
N GLY A 95 -18.20 18.73 -7.88
CA GLY A 95 -19.42 18.55 -8.69
C GLY A 95 -19.56 17.17 -9.31
N SER A 96 -20.28 17.10 -10.44
CA SER A 96 -20.68 15.84 -11.12
C SER A 96 -19.53 14.92 -11.57
N LYS A 97 -18.28 15.40 -11.58
CA LYS A 97 -17.11 14.60 -11.95
C LYS A 97 -16.41 13.94 -10.76
N ARG A 98 -16.83 14.30 -9.53
CA ARG A 98 -16.14 13.86 -8.31
C ARG A 98 -16.22 12.35 -8.12
N THR A 99 -17.40 11.77 -8.18
CA THR A 99 -17.64 10.35 -7.99
C THR A 99 -16.83 9.49 -8.97
N SER A 100 -16.87 9.82 -10.27
CA SER A 100 -16.04 9.14 -11.27
C SER A 100 -14.55 9.30 -11.01
N ALA A 101 -14.08 10.44 -10.49
CA ALA A 101 -12.68 10.64 -10.17
C ALA A 101 -12.26 9.82 -8.94
N VAL A 102 -13.09 9.75 -7.90
CA VAL A 102 -12.89 8.90 -6.72
C VAL A 102 -12.78 7.42 -7.14
N LEU A 103 -13.71 6.94 -7.95
CA LEU A 103 -13.70 5.55 -8.40
C LEU A 103 -12.48 5.20 -9.24
N ARG A 104 -12.01 6.11 -10.10
CA ARG A 104 -10.76 5.90 -10.84
C ARG A 104 -9.56 5.84 -9.91
N MET A 105 -9.44 6.76 -8.96
CA MET A 105 -8.38 6.78 -7.96
C MET A 105 -8.35 5.48 -7.14
N LEU A 106 -9.50 5.01 -6.66
CA LEU A 106 -9.62 3.72 -5.96
C LEU A 106 -9.26 2.55 -6.88
N GLY A 107 -9.74 2.56 -8.13
CA GLY A 107 -9.42 1.54 -9.12
C GLY A 107 -7.91 1.43 -9.38
N ASP A 108 -7.20 2.55 -9.46
CA ASP A 108 -5.75 2.59 -9.64
C ASP A 108 -5.02 2.12 -8.37
N HIS A 109 -5.51 2.50 -7.18
CA HIS A 109 -4.99 2.02 -5.90
C HIS A 109 -5.07 0.49 -5.80
N PHE A 110 -6.23 -0.10 -6.04
CA PHE A 110 -6.44 -1.56 -5.97
C PHE A 110 -5.88 -2.34 -7.17
N SER A 111 -5.33 -1.67 -8.17
CA SER A 111 -4.58 -2.29 -9.30
C SER A 111 -3.08 -2.07 -9.20
N SER A 112 -2.60 -1.54 -8.08
CA SER A 112 -1.19 -1.22 -7.87
C SER A 112 -0.36 -2.47 -7.47
N PRO A 113 0.97 -2.44 -7.67
CA PRO A 113 1.85 -3.48 -7.17
C PRO A 113 1.75 -3.70 -5.65
N VAL A 114 1.40 -2.65 -4.90
CA VAL A 114 1.16 -2.73 -3.45
C VAL A 114 0.00 -3.65 -3.12
N PHE A 115 -1.10 -3.50 -3.85
CA PHE A 115 -2.26 -4.36 -3.66
C PHE A 115 -1.95 -5.82 -4.05
N ALA A 116 -1.18 -6.03 -5.12
CA ALA A 116 -0.72 -7.37 -5.50
C ALA A 116 0.12 -8.01 -4.37
N ALA A 117 1.05 -7.28 -3.76
CA ALA A 117 1.83 -7.76 -2.63
C ALA A 117 0.95 -8.07 -1.40
N ALA A 118 -0.07 -7.24 -1.12
CA ALA A 118 -1.04 -7.50 -0.05
C ALA A 118 -1.87 -8.76 -0.30
N LEU A 119 -2.32 -9.00 -1.54
CA LEU A 119 -3.04 -10.22 -1.92
C LEU A 119 -2.17 -11.48 -1.68
N GLU A 120 -0.90 -11.48 -2.07
CA GLU A 120 0.04 -12.57 -1.81
C GLU A 120 0.12 -12.88 -0.31
N LEU A 121 0.18 -11.83 0.51
CA LEU A 121 0.24 -11.96 1.96
C LEU A 121 -1.07 -12.54 2.53
N TRP A 122 -2.23 -12.11 2.06
CA TRP A 122 -3.54 -12.63 2.50
C TRP A 122 -3.70 -14.11 2.14
N VAL A 123 -3.32 -14.48 0.91
CA VAL A 123 -3.39 -15.87 0.46
C VAL A 123 -2.47 -16.76 1.31
N ALA A 124 -1.26 -16.31 1.60
CA ALA A 124 -0.32 -17.04 2.45
C ALA A 124 -0.82 -17.16 3.91
N ALA A 125 -1.39 -16.09 4.46
CA ALA A 125 -1.91 -16.05 5.83
C ALA A 125 -3.08 -17.03 6.05
N ARG A 126 -3.83 -17.40 5.00
CA ARG A 126 -4.95 -18.34 5.10
C ARG A 126 -4.57 -19.73 5.66
N THR A 127 -3.32 -20.13 5.52
CA THR A 127 -2.81 -21.45 5.89
C THR A 127 -1.62 -21.38 6.87
N ASP A 128 -1.36 -20.20 7.44
CA ASP A 128 -0.31 -19.95 8.42
C ASP A 128 -0.90 -19.09 9.56
N ASP A 129 -1.23 -19.73 10.68
CA ASP A 129 -1.87 -19.09 11.83
C ASP A 129 -1.02 -17.95 12.43
N ALA A 130 0.31 -18.11 12.43
CA ALA A 130 1.22 -17.08 12.94
C ALA A 130 1.24 -15.85 12.02
N LEU A 131 1.25 -16.07 10.72
CA LEU A 131 1.15 -14.99 9.73
C LEU A 131 -0.23 -14.33 9.78
N LEU A 132 -1.31 -15.11 9.90
CA LEU A 132 -2.66 -14.59 10.03
C LEU A 132 -2.81 -13.69 11.26
N ALA A 133 -2.29 -14.11 12.41
CA ALA A 133 -2.29 -13.31 13.63
C ALA A 133 -1.53 -11.98 13.47
N ALA A 134 -0.45 -11.98 12.70
CA ALA A 134 0.35 -10.78 12.44
C ALA A 134 -0.30 -9.83 11.40
N VAL A 135 -0.97 -10.38 10.38
CA VAL A 135 -1.59 -9.61 9.28
C VAL A 135 -2.94 -9.01 9.67
N SER A 136 -3.76 -9.73 10.46
CA SER A 136 -5.13 -9.32 10.77
C SER A 136 -5.27 -7.91 11.38
N PRO A 137 -4.43 -7.47 12.33
CA PRO A 137 -4.50 -6.11 12.85
C PRO A 137 -4.17 -5.04 11.80
N LEU A 138 -3.21 -5.33 10.90
CA LEU A 138 -2.85 -4.46 9.80
C LEU A 138 -4.02 -4.29 8.84
N GLU A 139 -4.62 -5.39 8.39
CA GLU A 139 -5.78 -5.40 7.47
C GLU A 139 -6.96 -4.62 8.04
N GLN A 140 -7.29 -4.82 9.32
CA GLN A 140 -8.35 -4.07 9.97
C GLN A 140 -8.08 -2.57 10.03
N ARG A 141 -6.83 -2.15 10.28
CA ARG A 141 -6.44 -0.74 10.31
C ARG A 141 -6.56 -0.12 8.92
N VAL A 142 -5.98 -0.78 7.91
CA VAL A 142 -6.02 -0.35 6.52
C VAL A 142 -7.45 -0.27 6.00
N GLY A 143 -8.26 -1.28 6.28
CA GLY A 143 -9.67 -1.30 5.88
C GLY A 143 -10.47 -0.13 6.46
N ARG A 144 -10.31 0.16 7.76
CA ARG A 144 -10.96 1.33 8.40
C ARG A 144 -10.51 2.65 7.78
N GLU A 145 -9.22 2.83 7.55
CA GLU A 145 -8.68 4.06 7.00
C GLU A 145 -9.12 4.27 5.54
N THR A 146 -9.06 3.23 4.72
CA THR A 146 -9.54 3.30 3.33
C THR A 146 -11.04 3.61 3.27
N HIS A 147 -11.83 3.00 4.16
CA HIS A 147 -13.26 3.31 4.27
C HIS A 147 -13.48 4.79 4.63
N ARG A 148 -12.83 5.28 5.67
CA ARG A 148 -12.92 6.68 6.11
C ARG A 148 -12.53 7.66 5.00
N LEU A 149 -11.43 7.41 4.29
CA LEU A 149 -10.99 8.23 3.16
C LEU A 149 -12.00 8.20 2.00
N THR A 150 -12.61 7.05 1.72
CA THR A 150 -13.62 6.90 0.67
C THR A 150 -14.90 7.68 1.01
N VAL A 151 -15.37 7.58 2.26
CA VAL A 151 -16.52 8.39 2.75
C VAL A 151 -16.25 9.88 2.55
N ALA A 152 -15.09 10.38 2.99
CA ALA A 152 -14.72 11.78 2.84
C ALA A 152 -14.56 12.19 1.36
N ALA A 153 -13.98 11.33 0.53
CA ALA A 153 -13.79 11.58 -0.89
C ALA A 153 -15.11 11.67 -1.65
N LEU A 154 -16.07 10.81 -1.33
CA LEU A 154 -17.41 10.83 -1.91
C LEU A 154 -18.31 11.93 -1.33
N GLY A 155 -17.95 12.50 -0.16
CA GLY A 155 -18.83 13.39 0.60
C GLY A 155 -20.08 12.67 1.11
N ALA A 156 -19.95 11.37 1.38
CA ALA A 156 -21.07 10.52 1.78
C ALA A 156 -21.43 10.74 3.27
N ASP A 157 -22.73 10.77 3.57
CA ASP A 157 -23.24 10.85 4.94
C ASP A 157 -23.67 9.47 5.43
N GLU A 158 -22.83 8.84 6.25
CA GLU A 158 -23.11 7.50 6.80
C GLU A 158 -24.22 7.48 7.87
N SER A 159 -24.79 8.64 8.25
CA SER A 159 -25.99 8.69 9.11
C SER A 159 -27.24 8.32 8.33
N GLU A 160 -27.21 8.44 7.00
CA GLU A 160 -28.31 8.05 6.12
C GLU A 160 -28.32 6.52 5.91
N PRO A 161 -29.53 5.88 5.99
CA PRO A 161 -29.65 4.43 5.85
C PRO A 161 -29.11 3.90 4.51
N GLY A 162 -28.27 2.88 4.55
CA GLY A 162 -27.71 2.20 3.37
C GLY A 162 -26.44 2.84 2.78
N VAL A 163 -26.07 4.05 3.19
CA VAL A 163 -24.88 4.75 2.68
C VAL A 163 -23.60 4.03 3.06
N ARG A 164 -23.50 3.54 4.31
CA ARG A 164 -22.36 2.77 4.76
C ARG A 164 -22.14 1.50 3.94
N GLU A 165 -23.22 0.75 3.70
CA GLU A 165 -23.21 -0.47 2.89
C GLU A 165 -22.83 -0.17 1.43
N LEU A 166 -23.28 0.96 0.90
CA LEU A 166 -22.95 1.38 -0.46
C LEU A 166 -21.46 1.72 -0.61
N VAL A 167 -20.88 2.42 0.38
CA VAL A 167 -19.43 2.68 0.43
C VAL A 167 -18.66 1.36 0.55
N GLN A 168 -19.11 0.44 1.40
CA GLN A 168 -18.47 -0.86 1.54
C GLN A 168 -18.55 -1.68 0.25
N ALA A 169 -19.71 -1.73 -0.40
CA ALA A 169 -19.88 -2.40 -1.69
C ALA A 169 -18.97 -1.80 -2.77
N THR A 170 -18.77 -0.48 -2.74
CA THR A 170 -17.82 0.21 -3.63
C THR A 170 -16.39 -0.28 -3.42
N LEU A 171 -15.94 -0.37 -2.17
CA LEU A 171 -14.60 -0.87 -1.84
C LEU A 171 -14.43 -2.34 -2.23
N ASP A 172 -15.45 -3.16 -2.02
CA ASP A 172 -15.41 -4.58 -2.41
C ASP A 172 -15.43 -4.76 -3.94
N LEU A 173 -16.16 -3.91 -4.67
CA LEU A 173 -16.13 -3.86 -6.13
C LEU A 173 -14.74 -3.53 -6.67
N VAL A 174 -14.11 -2.44 -6.20
CA VAL A 174 -12.77 -2.04 -6.70
C VAL A 174 -11.70 -3.06 -6.33
N ARG A 175 -11.80 -3.68 -5.14
CA ARG A 175 -10.94 -4.78 -4.69
C ARG A 175 -11.08 -6.01 -5.60
N GLY A 176 -12.31 -6.39 -5.95
CA GLY A 176 -12.59 -7.50 -6.88
C GLY A 176 -12.07 -7.22 -8.30
N LEU A 177 -12.20 -5.99 -8.78
CA LEU A 177 -11.61 -5.56 -10.07
C LEU A 177 -10.08 -5.58 -10.02
N GLY A 178 -9.47 -5.19 -8.91
CA GLY A 178 -8.03 -5.29 -8.70
C GLY A 178 -7.53 -6.73 -8.70
N LEU A 179 -8.27 -7.66 -8.09
CA LEU A 179 -7.96 -9.08 -8.15
C LEU A 179 -8.00 -9.61 -9.60
N ALA A 180 -8.99 -9.25 -10.40
CA ALA A 180 -9.08 -9.64 -11.81
C ALA A 180 -7.87 -9.15 -12.62
N GLN A 181 -7.37 -7.96 -12.34
CA GLN A 181 -6.20 -7.36 -12.99
C GLN A 181 -4.91 -8.16 -12.78
N THR A 182 -4.79 -8.94 -11.71
CA THR A 182 -3.60 -9.77 -11.46
C THR A 182 -3.44 -10.92 -12.45
N ILE A 183 -4.50 -11.27 -13.17
CA ILE A 183 -4.54 -12.41 -14.10
C ILE A 183 -4.50 -11.93 -15.55
N THR A 184 -5.24 -10.85 -15.86
CA THR A 184 -5.38 -10.32 -17.24
C THR A 184 -5.42 -8.80 -17.23
N ASP A 185 -4.93 -8.15 -18.30
CA ASP A 185 -5.15 -6.72 -18.48
C ASP A 185 -6.65 -6.44 -18.73
N ASP A 186 -7.30 -5.96 -17.69
CA ASP A 186 -8.74 -5.70 -17.65
C ASP A 186 -9.08 -4.20 -17.64
N THR A 187 -8.12 -3.35 -18.00
CA THR A 187 -8.19 -1.89 -17.85
C THR A 187 -9.42 -1.29 -18.53
N VAL A 188 -9.77 -1.73 -19.75
CA VAL A 188 -10.92 -1.19 -20.50
C VAL A 188 -12.24 -1.61 -19.86
N ARG A 189 -12.37 -2.88 -19.48
CA ARG A 189 -13.57 -3.42 -18.82
C ARG A 189 -13.75 -2.76 -17.44
N ARG A 190 -12.67 -2.67 -16.64
CA ARG A 190 -12.67 -2.02 -15.34
C ARG A 190 -13.20 -0.59 -15.42
N ARG A 191 -12.69 0.20 -16.38
CA ARG A 191 -13.15 1.58 -16.58
C ARG A 191 -14.64 1.67 -16.83
N ARG A 192 -15.18 0.83 -17.74
CA ARG A 192 -16.62 0.80 -18.05
C ARG A 192 -17.48 0.45 -16.83
N ILE A 193 -17.01 -0.49 -16.00
CA ILE A 193 -17.71 -0.87 -14.76
C ILE A 193 -17.70 0.30 -13.76
N LEU A 194 -16.56 0.95 -13.58
CA LEU A 194 -16.44 2.08 -12.66
C LEU A 194 -17.27 3.29 -13.12
N ASP A 195 -17.33 3.56 -14.42
CA ASP A 195 -18.18 4.63 -14.95
C ASP A 195 -19.68 4.32 -14.71
N ALA A 196 -20.12 3.08 -14.97
CA ALA A 196 -21.49 2.67 -14.66
C ALA A 196 -21.81 2.70 -13.16
N TRP A 197 -20.84 2.36 -12.30
CA TRP A 197 -21.00 2.40 -10.86
C TRP A 197 -21.05 3.85 -10.33
N ALA A 198 -20.33 4.78 -10.98
CA ALA A 198 -20.42 6.20 -10.64
C ALA A 198 -21.85 6.74 -10.82
N ASP A 199 -22.54 6.36 -11.91
CA ASP A 199 -23.93 6.75 -12.13
C ASP A 199 -24.89 6.21 -11.07
N VAL A 200 -24.59 5.04 -10.49
CA VAL A 200 -25.37 4.47 -9.38
C VAL A 200 -25.11 5.26 -8.11
N LEU A 201 -23.83 5.52 -7.77
CA LEU A 201 -23.45 6.28 -6.57
C LEU A 201 -24.02 7.70 -6.60
N ASP A 202 -23.94 8.39 -7.73
CA ASP A 202 -24.48 9.76 -7.86
C ASP A 202 -26.00 9.81 -7.59
N LYS A 203 -26.75 8.78 -7.97
CA LYS A 203 -28.19 8.68 -7.71
C LYS A 203 -28.51 8.36 -6.25
N GLU A 204 -27.75 7.46 -5.65
CA GLU A 204 -28.03 6.98 -4.28
C GLU A 204 -27.51 7.92 -3.20
N LEU A 205 -26.35 8.60 -3.44
CA LEU A 205 -25.78 9.57 -2.50
C LEU A 205 -26.39 10.97 -2.61
N ALA A 206 -27.15 11.27 -3.68
CA ALA A 206 -27.86 12.54 -3.82
C ALA A 206 -29.22 12.59 -3.10
N ARG A 207 -29.61 11.52 -2.43
CA ARG A 207 -30.87 11.41 -1.69
C ARG A 207 -30.70 11.93 -0.27
#